data_ce885ecc1f89d00c2f5bfe435b1e5e13
#
_entry.id   ce885ecc1f89d00c2f5bfe435b1e5e13
#
_cell.length_a   1.000
_cell.length_b   1.000
_cell.length_c   1.000
_cell.angle_alpha   90.00
_cell.angle_beta   90.00
_cell.angle_gamma   90.00
#
_symmetry.space_group_name_H-M   'P 1'
#
loop_
_entity.id
_entity.type
_entity.pdbx_description
1 polymer ?
#
loop_
_entity_poly.entity_id
_entity_poly.type
_entity_poly.pdbx_seq_one_letter_code
_entity_poly.pdbx_strand_id
1 'polypeptide(L)'
;MLTEIFSYDFMQRAIMAVIAISVFAPILGIFLILRHQSLMSDTLSHVSLAGVALGILLGKSTTWSTVIVVTIAAIVLEYLQTVYKHYIEISTAILMSLGLAVALIVTSKSENASGVNLEQYLFGSIVTINMGQVIALFAIAVIVLILTLLFIRPMYVLTFDEETAFVDGLPVRLMSLLFNIVTGVAIALTIPAAGALLVSTIMVLPASIAMRLGKNFRSVIFIGVLVGFIGMVTGIITSYYWETPASATITIIFVGIFLLVNLFNVIKRRSS
;
A
#
# COMPACT_ATOMS: atom_id res chain seq x y z
N MET A 1 32.05 -2.84 4.94
CA MET A 1 31.08 -1.73 4.80
C MET A 1 29.65 -2.21 4.52
N LEU A 2 29.32 -2.82 3.38
CA LEU A 2 27.95 -3.34 3.15
C LEU A 2 27.56 -4.43 4.14
N THR A 3 28.45 -5.34 4.50
CA THR A 3 28.23 -6.41 5.46
C THR A 3 27.99 -5.91 6.90
N GLU A 4 28.55 -4.79 7.28
CA GLU A 4 28.36 -4.19 8.61
C GLU A 4 26.96 -3.61 8.77
N ILE A 5 26.37 -3.02 7.71
CA ILE A 5 25.00 -2.48 7.73
C ILE A 5 23.99 -3.60 7.99
N PHE A 6 24.20 -4.78 7.42
CA PHE A 6 23.33 -5.94 7.63
C PHE A 6 23.47 -6.62 9.00
N SER A 7 24.48 -6.26 9.80
CA SER A 7 24.66 -6.78 11.16
C SER A 7 23.81 -6.06 12.21
N TYR A 8 23.27 -4.88 11.90
CA TYR A 8 22.41 -4.14 12.83
C TYR A 8 20.98 -4.74 12.87
N ASP A 9 20.47 -4.98 14.08
CA ASP A 9 19.12 -5.56 14.29
C ASP A 9 17.99 -4.75 13.63
N PHE A 10 18.10 -3.42 13.61
CA PHE A 10 17.10 -2.58 12.96
C PHE A 10 17.12 -2.77 11.44
N MET A 11 18.29 -2.93 10.83
CA MET A 11 18.40 -3.13 9.38
C MET A 11 17.88 -4.51 8.97
N GLN A 12 18.12 -5.53 9.78
CA GLN A 12 17.55 -6.87 9.53
C GLN A 12 16.02 -6.83 9.56
N ARG A 13 15.43 -6.15 10.56
CA ARG A 13 13.97 -5.95 10.63
C ARG A 13 13.44 -5.12 9.47
N ALA A 14 14.16 -4.08 9.06
CA ALA A 14 13.81 -3.28 7.89
C ALA A 14 13.77 -4.12 6.60
N ILE A 15 14.78 -4.96 6.39
CA ILE A 15 14.84 -5.84 5.20
C ILE A 15 13.76 -6.89 5.24
N MET A 16 13.48 -7.50 6.40
CA MET A 16 12.37 -8.44 6.55
C MET A 16 11.03 -7.76 6.21
N ALA A 17 10.81 -6.53 6.69
CA ALA A 17 9.62 -5.76 6.35
C ALA A 17 9.55 -5.49 4.83
N VAL A 18 10.66 -5.10 4.20
CA VAL A 18 10.74 -4.91 2.74
C VAL A 18 10.39 -6.17 1.98
N ILE A 19 10.91 -7.32 2.38
CA ILE A 19 10.58 -8.61 1.75
C ILE A 19 9.07 -8.85 1.82
N ALA A 20 8.46 -8.70 2.99
CA ALA A 20 7.04 -8.91 3.17
C ALA A 20 6.21 -7.93 2.30
N ILE A 21 6.53 -6.62 2.38
CA ILE A 21 5.80 -5.57 1.64
C ILE A 21 5.96 -5.76 0.13
N SER A 22 7.16 -6.07 -0.36
CA SER A 22 7.41 -6.26 -1.79
C SER A 22 6.65 -7.43 -2.41
N VAL A 23 6.22 -8.40 -1.60
CA VAL A 23 5.37 -9.50 -2.05
C VAL A 23 3.94 -9.04 -2.25
N PHE A 24 3.30 -8.44 -1.24
CA PHE A 24 1.87 -8.16 -1.33
C PHE A 24 1.52 -6.82 -1.98
N ALA A 25 2.34 -5.77 -1.78
CA ALA A 25 1.98 -4.43 -2.23
C ALA A 25 1.85 -4.32 -3.76
N PRO A 26 2.78 -4.84 -4.59
CA PRO A 26 2.61 -4.83 -6.04
C PRO A 26 1.44 -5.70 -6.51
N ILE A 27 1.16 -6.82 -5.84
CA ILE A 27 0.02 -7.68 -6.18
C ILE A 27 -1.30 -6.92 -6.01
N LEU A 28 -1.51 -6.32 -4.84
CA LEU A 28 -2.69 -5.50 -4.57
C LEU A 28 -2.74 -4.29 -5.52
N GLY A 29 -1.60 -3.65 -5.77
CA GLY A 29 -1.47 -2.51 -6.69
C GLY A 29 -1.89 -2.82 -8.12
N ILE A 30 -1.55 -4.01 -8.65
CA ILE A 30 -1.98 -4.44 -9.99
C ILE A 30 -3.52 -4.48 -10.06
N PHE A 31 -4.18 -5.11 -9.08
CA PHE A 31 -5.65 -5.16 -9.05
C PHE A 31 -6.27 -3.76 -8.84
N LEU A 32 -5.67 -2.91 -7.99
CA LEU A 32 -6.14 -1.54 -7.79
C LEU A 32 -6.09 -0.72 -9.08
N ILE A 33 -4.99 -0.83 -9.85
CA ILE A 33 -4.85 -0.11 -11.12
C ILE A 33 -5.84 -0.63 -12.16
N LEU A 34 -5.96 -1.95 -12.31
CA LEU A 34 -6.84 -2.56 -13.29
C LEU A 34 -8.32 -2.30 -13.00
N ARG A 35 -8.68 -2.12 -11.72
CA ARG A 35 -10.05 -1.75 -11.29
C ARG A 35 -10.29 -0.25 -11.25
N HIS A 36 -9.37 0.58 -11.73
CA HIS A 36 -9.44 2.05 -11.66
C HIS A 36 -9.58 2.59 -10.22
N GLN A 37 -9.04 1.88 -9.24
CA GLN A 37 -9.10 2.20 -7.80
C GLN A 37 -7.74 2.59 -7.22
N SER A 38 -6.79 3.06 -8.02
CA SER A 38 -5.43 3.39 -7.58
C SER A 38 -5.40 4.45 -6.46
N LEU A 39 -6.35 5.38 -6.44
CA LEU A 39 -6.49 6.39 -5.38
C LEU A 39 -6.98 5.81 -4.05
N MET A 40 -7.50 4.58 -4.03
CA MET A 40 -7.95 3.93 -2.80
C MET A 40 -6.81 3.74 -1.80
N SER A 41 -5.61 3.40 -2.28
CA SER A 41 -4.44 3.24 -1.40
C SER A 41 -4.09 4.53 -0.66
N ASP A 42 -4.16 5.66 -1.36
CA ASP A 42 -3.90 6.98 -0.79
C ASP A 42 -5.00 7.38 0.21
N THR A 43 -6.27 7.20 -0.19
CA THR A 43 -7.43 7.47 0.67
C THR A 43 -7.36 6.70 1.99
N LEU A 44 -7.12 5.38 1.94
CA LEU A 44 -7.04 4.56 3.15
C LEU A 44 -5.79 4.87 3.98
N SER A 45 -4.69 5.30 3.35
CA SER A 45 -3.51 5.80 4.06
C SER A 45 -3.81 7.06 4.86
N HIS A 46 -4.55 8.02 4.30
CA HIS A 46 -4.98 9.20 5.04
C HIS A 46 -5.99 8.90 6.16
N VAL A 47 -6.94 8.00 5.90
CA VAL A 47 -7.89 7.53 6.94
C VAL A 47 -7.16 6.82 8.09
N SER A 48 -6.07 6.14 7.79
CA SER A 48 -5.27 5.47 8.82
C SER A 48 -4.70 6.44 9.87
N LEU A 49 -4.41 7.68 9.47
CA LEU A 49 -3.98 8.73 10.41
C LEU A 49 -5.05 9.03 11.46
N ALA A 50 -6.34 8.98 11.07
CA ALA A 50 -7.43 9.07 12.03
C ALA A 50 -7.43 7.89 13.00
N GLY A 51 -7.14 6.68 12.50
CA GLY A 51 -7.01 5.48 13.34
C GLY A 51 -5.86 5.58 14.34
N VAL A 52 -4.71 6.10 13.91
CA VAL A 52 -3.56 6.38 14.79
C VAL A 52 -3.94 7.41 15.85
N ALA A 53 -4.52 8.55 15.45
CA ALA A 53 -4.92 9.61 16.37
C ALA A 53 -5.92 9.12 17.42
N LEU A 54 -6.93 8.33 17.01
CA LEU A 54 -7.89 7.71 17.93
C LEU A 54 -7.22 6.70 18.88
N GLY A 55 -6.25 5.91 18.40
CA GLY A 55 -5.50 4.99 19.26
C GLY A 55 -4.76 5.72 20.37
N ILE A 56 -4.12 6.83 20.06
CA ILE A 56 -3.41 7.69 21.00
C ILE A 56 -4.38 8.32 22.01
N LEU A 57 -5.48 8.91 21.51
CA LEU A 57 -6.51 9.54 22.37
C LEU A 57 -7.09 8.54 23.39
N LEU A 58 -7.35 7.31 22.96
CA LEU A 58 -7.94 6.27 23.79
C LEU A 58 -6.92 5.51 24.68
N GLY A 59 -5.63 5.84 24.57
CA GLY A 59 -4.56 5.13 25.28
C GLY A 59 -4.45 3.65 24.91
N LYS A 60 -4.88 3.28 23.69
CA LYS A 60 -4.86 1.91 23.17
C LYS A 60 -3.77 1.73 22.11
N SER A 61 -3.52 0.48 21.73
CA SER A 61 -2.59 0.16 20.64
C SER A 61 -2.97 0.89 19.36
N THR A 62 -2.10 1.74 18.85
CA THR A 62 -2.29 2.49 17.61
C THR A 62 -2.49 1.57 16.42
N THR A 63 -1.77 0.44 16.37
CA THR A 63 -1.89 -0.55 15.28
C THR A 63 -3.30 -1.13 15.19
N TRP A 64 -3.86 -1.61 16.31
CA TRP A 64 -5.21 -2.18 16.31
C TRP A 64 -6.29 -1.14 16.04
N SER A 65 -6.16 0.06 16.61
CA SER A 65 -7.07 1.18 16.32
C SER A 65 -7.06 1.53 14.84
N THR A 66 -5.89 1.61 14.23
CA THR A 66 -5.73 1.89 12.80
C THR A 66 -6.36 0.79 11.93
N VAL A 67 -6.11 -0.49 12.24
CA VAL A 67 -6.72 -1.60 11.49
C VAL A 67 -8.24 -1.55 11.56
N ILE A 68 -8.83 -1.28 12.73
CA ILE A 68 -10.28 -1.19 12.88
C ILE A 68 -10.85 -0.02 12.07
N VAL A 69 -10.26 1.18 12.21
CA VAL A 69 -10.74 2.38 11.51
C VAL A 69 -10.63 2.22 10.00
N VAL A 70 -9.50 1.70 9.50
CA VAL A 70 -9.30 1.49 8.07
C VAL A 70 -10.20 0.38 7.52
N THR A 71 -10.48 -0.67 8.31
CA THR A 71 -11.44 -1.71 7.91
C THR A 71 -12.85 -1.14 7.76
N ILE A 72 -13.31 -0.33 8.72
CA ILE A 72 -14.60 0.37 8.63
C ILE A 72 -14.62 1.28 7.39
N ALA A 73 -13.54 2.04 7.18
CA ALA A 73 -13.42 2.93 6.02
C ALA A 73 -13.44 2.17 4.68
N ALA A 74 -12.82 0.99 4.61
CA ALA A 74 -12.86 0.15 3.41
C ALA A 74 -14.29 -0.33 3.10
N ILE A 75 -15.07 -0.68 4.13
CA ILE A 75 -16.49 -1.05 3.98
C ILE A 75 -17.32 0.16 3.51
N VAL A 76 -17.09 1.32 4.13
CA VAL A 76 -17.78 2.57 3.74
C VAL A 76 -17.42 2.95 2.31
N LEU A 77 -16.15 2.82 1.92
CA LEU A 77 -15.69 3.09 0.57
C LEU A 77 -16.38 2.19 -0.45
N GLU A 78 -16.47 0.89 -0.19
CA GLU A 78 -17.20 -0.05 -1.05
C GLU A 78 -18.67 0.36 -1.21
N TYR A 79 -19.32 0.72 -0.10
CA TYR A 79 -20.71 1.22 -0.15
C TYR A 79 -20.83 2.49 -0.99
N LEU A 80 -19.95 3.47 -0.78
CA LEU A 80 -19.96 4.71 -1.57
C LEU A 80 -19.68 4.46 -3.06
N GLN A 81 -18.81 3.52 -3.40
CA GLN A 81 -18.55 3.12 -4.79
C GLN A 81 -19.77 2.47 -5.46
N THR A 82 -20.61 1.77 -4.69
CA THR A 82 -21.89 1.25 -5.24
C THR A 82 -22.91 2.36 -5.48
N VAL A 83 -22.89 3.42 -4.69
CA VAL A 83 -23.77 4.60 -4.87
C VAL A 83 -23.28 5.49 -6.02
N TYR A 84 -21.96 5.73 -6.09
CA TYR A 84 -21.33 6.60 -7.10
C TYR A 84 -20.58 5.79 -8.17
N LYS A 85 -21.28 4.81 -8.80
CA LYS A 85 -20.68 3.86 -9.75
C LYS A 85 -19.83 4.50 -10.86
N HIS A 86 -20.23 5.67 -11.36
CA HIS A 86 -19.53 6.38 -12.43
C HIS A 86 -18.52 7.44 -11.93
N TYR A 87 -18.46 7.68 -10.62
CA TYR A 87 -17.67 8.74 -10.02
C TYR A 87 -16.91 8.21 -8.77
N ILE A 88 -16.13 7.15 -8.94
CA ILE A 88 -15.36 6.50 -7.88
C ILE A 88 -14.44 7.52 -7.16
N GLU A 89 -13.94 8.51 -7.91
CA GLU A 89 -13.10 9.59 -7.40
C GLU A 89 -13.80 10.46 -6.34
N ILE A 90 -15.13 10.64 -6.45
CA ILE A 90 -15.89 11.40 -5.45
C ILE A 90 -15.88 10.64 -4.10
N SER A 91 -16.10 9.34 -4.14
CA SER A 91 -16.10 8.48 -2.95
C SER A 91 -14.75 8.51 -2.23
N THR A 92 -13.66 8.44 -3.00
CA THR A 92 -12.29 8.50 -2.46
C THR A 92 -11.98 9.87 -1.88
N ALA A 93 -12.36 10.97 -2.55
CA ALA A 93 -12.14 12.33 -2.09
C ALA A 93 -12.90 12.65 -0.79
N ILE A 94 -14.17 12.22 -0.68
CA ILE A 94 -14.98 12.40 0.54
C ILE A 94 -14.31 11.68 1.72
N LEU A 95 -13.96 10.41 1.53
CA LEU A 95 -13.42 9.60 2.61
C LEU A 95 -12.02 10.07 3.04
N MET A 96 -11.17 10.48 2.09
CA MET A 96 -9.85 11.04 2.35
C MET A 96 -9.96 12.32 3.18
N SER A 97 -10.83 13.25 2.77
CA SER A 97 -11.06 14.51 3.48
C SER A 97 -11.60 14.28 4.89
N LEU A 98 -12.54 13.34 5.05
CA LEU A 98 -13.09 12.95 6.34
C LEU A 98 -12.00 12.37 7.26
N GLY A 99 -11.20 11.45 6.75
CA GLY A 99 -10.13 10.82 7.51
C GLY A 99 -9.12 11.85 8.02
N LEU A 100 -8.68 12.76 7.16
CA LEU A 100 -7.73 13.81 7.52
C LEU A 100 -8.35 14.79 8.54
N ALA A 101 -9.60 15.19 8.34
CA ALA A 101 -10.30 16.08 9.28
C ALA A 101 -10.44 15.46 10.67
N VAL A 102 -10.84 14.18 10.75
CA VAL A 102 -10.92 13.45 12.03
C VAL A 102 -9.55 13.34 12.68
N ALA A 103 -8.49 13.01 11.92
CA ALA A 103 -7.14 12.94 12.44
C ALA A 103 -6.72 14.27 13.08
N LEU A 104 -6.92 15.39 12.39
CA LEU A 104 -6.56 16.73 12.88
C LEU A 104 -7.37 17.15 14.11
N ILE A 105 -8.70 16.93 14.11
CA ILE A 105 -9.57 17.26 15.25
C ILE A 105 -9.18 16.46 16.49
N VAL A 106 -8.96 15.15 16.34
CA VAL A 106 -8.60 14.27 17.45
C VAL A 106 -7.22 14.66 18.00
N THR A 107 -6.25 14.94 17.12
CA THR A 107 -4.91 15.37 17.54
C THR A 107 -4.95 16.71 18.27
N SER A 108 -5.74 17.68 17.81
CA SER A 108 -5.85 18.99 18.44
C SER A 108 -6.47 18.95 19.84
N LYS A 109 -7.26 17.94 20.15
CA LYS A 109 -7.93 17.76 21.47
C LYS A 109 -7.15 16.87 22.43
N SER A 110 -6.13 16.18 21.99
CA SER A 110 -5.36 15.25 22.82
C SER A 110 -4.20 15.99 23.50
N GLU A 111 -4.28 16.17 24.83
CA GLU A 111 -3.17 16.72 25.63
C GLU A 111 -1.90 15.85 25.54
N ASN A 112 -2.07 14.55 25.29
CA ASN A 112 -0.97 13.60 25.04
C ASN A 112 -0.38 13.69 23.63
N ALA A 113 -0.99 14.44 22.72
CA ALA A 113 -0.52 14.60 21.34
C ALA A 113 0.69 15.54 21.21
N SER A 114 1.03 16.30 22.26
CA SER A 114 2.24 17.14 22.29
C SER A 114 3.55 16.36 22.13
N GLY A 115 3.51 15.02 22.25
CA GLY A 115 4.66 14.13 22.06
C GLY A 115 4.56 13.20 20.84
N VAL A 116 3.44 13.19 20.12
CA VAL A 116 3.27 12.29 18.98
C VAL A 116 3.34 13.08 17.67
N ASN A 117 4.48 12.98 17.01
CA ASN A 117 4.66 13.56 15.68
C ASN A 117 3.84 12.74 14.68
N LEU A 118 2.67 13.28 14.24
CA LEU A 118 1.94 12.75 13.07
C LEU A 118 2.86 12.65 11.84
N GLU A 119 3.88 13.49 11.77
CA GLU A 119 4.94 13.42 10.76
C GLU A 119 5.61 12.05 10.71
N GLN A 120 5.82 11.40 11.86
CA GLN A 120 6.39 10.05 11.90
C GLN A 120 5.51 9.01 11.20
N TYR A 121 4.19 9.16 11.26
CA TYR A 121 3.26 8.27 10.55
C TYR A 121 3.06 8.66 9.09
N LEU A 122 3.28 9.92 8.73
CA LEU A 122 3.28 10.37 7.33
C LEU A 122 4.51 9.86 6.58
N PHE A 123 5.69 10.02 7.17
CA PHE A 123 6.95 9.65 6.53
C PHE A 123 7.37 8.21 6.83
N GLY A 124 6.81 7.61 7.88
CA GLY A 124 7.19 6.29 8.36
C GLY A 124 8.58 6.28 9.01
N SER A 125 8.88 5.21 9.69
CA SER A 125 10.23 4.96 10.20
C SER A 125 10.52 3.46 10.14
N ILE A 126 11.05 3.04 9.01
CA ILE A 126 11.41 1.64 8.80
C ILE A 126 12.49 1.17 9.79
N VAL A 127 13.24 2.12 10.34
CA VAL A 127 14.29 1.87 11.34
C VAL A 127 13.73 1.52 12.72
N THR A 128 12.55 2.07 13.06
CA THR A 128 11.93 1.88 14.39
C THR A 128 10.95 0.70 14.44
N ILE A 129 10.84 -0.06 13.34
CA ILE A 129 9.92 -1.20 13.26
C ILE A 129 10.28 -2.27 14.29
N ASN A 130 9.27 -2.75 15.04
CA ASN A 130 9.43 -3.83 16.00
C ASN A 130 9.14 -5.20 15.38
N MET A 131 9.56 -6.26 16.04
CA MET A 131 9.41 -7.63 15.51
C MET A 131 7.94 -8.05 15.39
N GLY A 132 7.05 -7.56 16.26
CA GLY A 132 5.61 -7.83 16.16
C GLY A 132 5.00 -7.24 14.89
N GLN A 133 5.42 -6.05 14.48
CA GLN A 133 4.99 -5.44 13.21
C GLN A 133 5.54 -6.20 12.00
N VAL A 134 6.78 -6.68 12.05
CA VAL A 134 7.37 -7.51 10.99
C VAL A 134 6.57 -8.81 10.83
N ILE A 135 6.24 -9.48 11.93
CA ILE A 135 5.40 -10.70 11.90
C ILE A 135 4.03 -10.41 11.30
N ALA A 136 3.40 -9.28 11.67
CA ALA A 136 2.12 -8.89 11.10
C ALA A 136 2.19 -8.63 9.59
N LEU A 137 3.28 -8.02 9.09
CA LEU A 137 3.54 -7.82 7.66
C LEU A 137 3.73 -9.15 6.93
N PHE A 138 4.43 -10.11 7.50
CA PHE A 138 4.54 -11.45 6.93
C PHE A 138 3.21 -12.19 6.93
N ALA A 139 2.42 -12.07 8.00
CA ALA A 139 1.10 -12.68 8.07
C ALA A 139 0.18 -12.18 6.95
N ILE A 140 0.11 -10.84 6.74
CA ILE A 140 -0.69 -10.28 5.65
C ILE A 140 -0.11 -10.65 4.28
N ALA A 141 1.21 -10.72 4.12
CA ALA A 141 1.83 -11.16 2.87
C ALA A 141 1.44 -12.59 2.50
N VAL A 142 1.45 -13.50 3.47
CA VAL A 142 1.01 -14.89 3.29
C VAL A 142 -0.49 -14.94 2.95
N ILE A 143 -1.33 -14.19 3.67
CA ILE A 143 -2.77 -14.11 3.40
C ILE A 143 -3.03 -13.62 1.97
N VAL A 144 -2.42 -12.51 1.56
CA VAL A 144 -2.58 -11.96 0.21
C VAL A 144 -2.09 -12.95 -0.84
N LEU A 145 -0.96 -13.62 -0.61
CA LEU A 145 -0.42 -14.62 -1.53
C LEU A 145 -1.38 -15.80 -1.69
N ILE A 146 -1.88 -16.36 -0.58
CA ILE A 146 -2.85 -17.46 -0.59
C ILE A 146 -4.14 -17.04 -1.31
N LEU A 147 -4.70 -15.88 -0.96
CA LEU A 147 -5.91 -15.37 -1.61
C LEU A 147 -5.68 -15.15 -3.11
N THR A 148 -4.53 -14.59 -3.49
CA THR A 148 -4.18 -14.41 -4.90
C THR A 148 -4.10 -15.75 -5.64
N LEU A 149 -3.45 -16.77 -5.06
CA LEU A 149 -3.32 -18.08 -5.70
C LEU A 149 -4.67 -18.80 -5.83
N LEU A 150 -5.52 -18.70 -4.82
CA LEU A 150 -6.83 -19.35 -4.81
C LEU A 150 -7.85 -18.64 -5.72
N PHE A 151 -7.85 -17.32 -5.70
CA PHE A 151 -8.85 -16.49 -6.35
C PHE A 151 -8.34 -15.75 -7.59
N ILE A 152 -7.17 -16.11 -8.13
CA ILE A 152 -6.59 -15.41 -9.29
C ILE A 152 -7.52 -15.41 -10.50
N ARG A 153 -8.20 -16.54 -10.79
CA ARG A 153 -9.13 -16.66 -11.92
C ARG A 153 -10.40 -15.83 -11.72
N PRO A 154 -11.18 -16.01 -10.62
CA PRO A 154 -12.38 -15.21 -10.39
C PRO A 154 -12.07 -13.72 -10.23
N MET A 155 -10.96 -13.35 -9.58
CA MET A 155 -10.53 -11.95 -9.48
C MET A 155 -10.13 -11.36 -10.84
N TYR A 156 -9.53 -12.16 -11.72
CA TYR A 156 -9.21 -11.73 -13.07
C TYR A 156 -10.49 -11.41 -13.85
N VAL A 157 -11.49 -12.31 -13.86
CA VAL A 157 -12.77 -12.07 -14.54
C VAL A 157 -13.45 -10.83 -13.95
N LEU A 158 -13.58 -10.74 -12.64
CA LEU A 158 -14.15 -9.59 -11.94
C LEU A 158 -13.48 -8.26 -12.30
N THR A 159 -12.16 -8.28 -12.53
CA THR A 159 -11.38 -7.07 -12.78
C THR A 159 -11.58 -6.55 -14.20
N PHE A 160 -11.73 -7.42 -15.18
CA PHE A 160 -11.87 -7.05 -16.60
C PHE A 160 -13.31 -6.94 -17.07
N ASP A 161 -14.22 -7.73 -16.49
CA ASP A 161 -15.64 -7.77 -16.87
C ASP A 161 -16.51 -8.17 -15.67
N GLU A 162 -17.01 -7.15 -14.97
CA GLU A 162 -17.87 -7.33 -13.80
C GLU A 162 -19.23 -7.96 -14.18
N GLU A 163 -19.74 -7.65 -15.37
CA GLU A 163 -21.02 -8.18 -15.86
C GLU A 163 -20.91 -9.68 -16.15
N THR A 164 -19.83 -10.09 -16.83
CA THR A 164 -19.54 -11.52 -17.07
C THR A 164 -19.31 -12.26 -15.74
N ALA A 165 -18.59 -11.67 -14.79
CA ALA A 165 -18.39 -12.27 -13.47
C ALA A 165 -19.73 -12.50 -12.75
N PHE A 166 -20.66 -11.57 -12.86
CA PHE A 166 -21.99 -11.69 -12.27
C PHE A 166 -22.83 -12.78 -12.95
N VAL A 167 -22.80 -12.87 -14.29
CA VAL A 167 -23.51 -13.91 -15.05
C VAL A 167 -22.96 -15.30 -14.76
N ASP A 168 -21.65 -15.43 -14.55
CA ASP A 168 -20.98 -16.68 -14.13
C ASP A 168 -21.30 -17.08 -12.68
N GLY A 169 -22.14 -16.31 -11.97
CA GLY A 169 -22.59 -16.62 -10.62
C GLY A 169 -21.56 -16.30 -9.54
N LEU A 170 -20.51 -15.51 -9.84
CA LEU A 170 -19.56 -15.08 -8.84
C LEU A 170 -20.19 -14.05 -7.87
N PRO A 171 -19.90 -14.11 -6.57
CA PRO A 171 -20.40 -13.16 -5.59
C PRO A 171 -19.60 -11.84 -5.67
N VAL A 172 -19.81 -11.09 -6.75
CA VAL A 172 -19.06 -9.88 -7.14
C VAL A 172 -18.90 -8.89 -5.98
N ARG A 173 -20.00 -8.54 -5.30
CA ARG A 173 -19.98 -7.59 -4.19
C ARG A 173 -19.15 -8.09 -3.00
N LEU A 174 -19.28 -9.38 -2.65
CA LEU A 174 -18.50 -9.96 -1.55
C LEU A 174 -17.02 -10.00 -1.89
N MET A 175 -16.67 -10.36 -3.12
CA MET A 175 -15.27 -10.40 -3.58
C MET A 175 -14.66 -9.00 -3.59
N SER A 176 -15.38 -7.99 -4.06
CA SER A 176 -14.95 -6.59 -4.03
C SER A 176 -14.76 -6.10 -2.60
N LEU A 177 -15.74 -6.35 -1.72
CA LEU A 177 -15.67 -5.98 -0.31
C LEU A 177 -14.46 -6.64 0.40
N LEU A 178 -14.27 -7.94 0.20
CA LEU A 178 -13.12 -8.67 0.78
C LEU A 178 -11.79 -8.13 0.26
N PHE A 179 -11.69 -7.84 -1.03
CA PHE A 179 -10.51 -7.23 -1.63
C PHE A 179 -10.20 -5.86 -0.98
N ASN A 180 -11.21 -5.00 -0.82
CA ASN A 180 -11.06 -3.69 -0.20
C ASN A 180 -10.67 -3.79 1.27
N ILE A 181 -11.23 -4.73 2.02
CA ILE A 181 -10.85 -4.98 3.43
C ILE A 181 -9.41 -5.47 3.53
N VAL A 182 -9.02 -6.47 2.74
CA VAL A 182 -7.64 -7.01 2.74
C VAL A 182 -6.63 -5.93 2.37
N THR A 183 -6.95 -5.12 1.36
CA THR A 183 -6.12 -3.98 0.95
C THR A 183 -6.01 -2.95 2.07
N GLY A 184 -7.12 -2.62 2.73
CA GLY A 184 -7.13 -1.69 3.86
C GLY A 184 -6.29 -2.18 5.04
N VAL A 185 -6.43 -3.45 5.42
CA VAL A 185 -5.62 -4.06 6.49
C VAL A 185 -4.14 -4.06 6.11
N ALA A 186 -3.81 -4.41 4.87
CA ALA A 186 -2.43 -4.37 4.39
C ALA A 186 -1.83 -2.96 4.47
N ILE A 187 -2.58 -1.93 4.07
CA ILE A 187 -2.20 -0.53 4.21
C ILE A 187 -1.98 -0.17 5.68
N ALA A 188 -2.96 -0.45 6.53
CA ALA A 188 -2.89 -0.11 7.96
C ALA A 188 -1.67 -0.71 8.66
N LEU A 189 -1.30 -1.95 8.34
CA LEU A 189 -0.12 -2.62 8.87
C LEU A 189 1.20 -2.10 8.29
N THR A 190 1.17 -1.54 7.08
CA THR A 190 2.38 -1.03 6.41
C THR A 190 2.76 0.38 6.89
N ILE A 191 1.80 1.21 7.30
CA ILE A 191 2.02 2.61 7.64
C ILE A 191 3.08 2.84 8.73
N PRO A 192 3.13 2.10 9.85
CA PRO A 192 4.17 2.30 10.85
C PRO A 192 5.60 2.11 10.29
N ALA A 193 5.74 1.22 9.30
CA ALA A 193 7.02 0.93 8.65
C ALA A 193 7.35 1.91 7.53
N ALA A 194 6.42 2.07 6.59
CA ALA A 194 6.65 2.78 5.33
C ALA A 194 6.18 4.26 5.38
N GLY A 195 5.23 4.58 6.24
CA GLY A 195 4.54 5.88 6.25
C GLY A 195 3.43 5.97 5.21
N ALA A 196 2.46 6.84 5.48
CA ALA A 196 1.29 7.01 4.62
C ALA A 196 1.66 7.44 3.19
N LEU A 197 2.65 8.31 3.03
CA LEU A 197 3.10 8.82 1.73
C LEU A 197 3.78 7.75 0.87
N LEU A 198 4.50 6.81 1.48
CA LEU A 198 5.20 5.76 0.73
C LEU A 198 4.27 4.61 0.36
N VAL A 199 3.22 4.34 1.15
CA VAL A 199 2.35 3.18 0.95
C VAL A 199 1.69 3.20 -0.43
N SER A 200 1.11 4.32 -0.86
CA SER A 200 0.54 4.47 -2.20
C SER A 200 1.59 4.30 -3.30
N THR A 201 2.78 4.82 -3.09
CA THR A 201 3.91 4.68 -4.02
C THR A 201 4.31 3.22 -4.23
N ILE A 202 4.51 2.46 -3.14
CA ILE A 202 4.96 1.05 -3.24
C ILE A 202 3.88 0.10 -3.78
N MET A 203 2.60 0.49 -3.69
CA MET A 203 1.53 -0.26 -4.32
C MET A 203 1.43 0.06 -5.82
N VAL A 204 1.42 1.34 -6.19
CA VAL A 204 1.09 1.77 -7.55
C VAL A 204 2.30 1.73 -8.50
N LEU A 205 3.48 2.23 -8.10
CA LEU A 205 4.60 2.36 -9.03
C LEU A 205 5.22 1.02 -9.46
N PRO A 206 5.53 0.05 -8.56
CA PRO A 206 6.03 -1.25 -9.01
C PRO A 206 5.03 -1.99 -9.89
N ALA A 207 3.73 -1.90 -9.58
CA ALA A 207 2.67 -2.47 -10.39
C ALA A 207 2.60 -1.82 -11.78
N SER A 208 2.64 -0.48 -11.86
CA SER A 208 2.64 0.27 -13.12
C SER A 208 3.86 -0.05 -13.99
N ILE A 209 5.05 -0.16 -13.38
CA ILE A 209 6.28 -0.55 -14.07
C ILE A 209 6.15 -1.98 -14.62
N ALA A 210 5.65 -2.90 -13.79
CA ALA A 210 5.47 -4.29 -14.18
C ALA A 210 4.48 -4.47 -15.35
N MET A 211 3.39 -3.70 -15.36
CA MET A 211 2.40 -3.69 -16.45
C MET A 211 3.00 -3.19 -17.78
N ARG A 212 4.05 -2.38 -17.74
CA ARG A 212 4.78 -1.92 -18.94
C ARG A 212 5.77 -2.93 -19.47
N LEU A 213 6.29 -3.80 -18.61
CA LEU A 213 7.33 -4.79 -18.94
C LEU A 213 6.77 -6.20 -19.16
N GLY A 214 5.69 -6.55 -18.45
CA GLY A 214 5.11 -7.89 -18.49
C GLY A 214 4.30 -8.15 -19.75
N LYS A 215 4.40 -9.38 -20.27
CA LYS A 215 3.64 -9.85 -21.44
C LYS A 215 2.33 -10.55 -21.10
N ASN A 216 2.21 -11.06 -19.90
CA ASN A 216 1.03 -11.76 -19.38
C ASN A 216 0.87 -11.48 -17.88
N PHE A 217 -0.32 -11.76 -17.34
CA PHE A 217 -0.68 -11.43 -15.97
C PHE A 217 0.29 -12.01 -14.91
N ARG A 218 0.73 -13.26 -15.08
CA ARG A 218 1.69 -13.89 -14.17
C ARG A 218 3.06 -13.22 -14.21
N SER A 219 3.52 -12.85 -15.42
CA SER A 219 4.76 -12.11 -15.60
C SER A 219 4.68 -10.73 -14.95
N VAL A 220 3.53 -10.04 -15.04
CA VAL A 220 3.31 -8.74 -14.39
C VAL A 220 3.43 -8.87 -12.87
N ILE A 221 2.80 -9.88 -12.26
CA ILE A 221 2.92 -10.12 -10.82
C ILE A 221 4.39 -10.35 -10.42
N PHE A 222 5.08 -11.24 -11.12
CA PHE A 222 6.48 -11.57 -10.80
C PHE A 222 7.41 -10.36 -10.94
N ILE A 223 7.29 -9.61 -12.04
CA ILE A 223 8.08 -8.39 -12.28
C ILE A 223 7.74 -7.33 -11.23
N GLY A 224 6.47 -7.18 -10.85
CA GLY A 224 6.03 -6.24 -9.83
C GLY A 224 6.69 -6.51 -8.48
N VAL A 225 6.70 -7.76 -8.03
CA VAL A 225 7.38 -8.20 -6.81
C VAL A 225 8.88 -7.93 -6.89
N LEU A 226 9.51 -8.26 -8.01
CA LEU A 226 10.95 -8.07 -8.20
C LEU A 226 11.34 -6.59 -8.20
N VAL A 227 10.60 -5.76 -8.94
CA VAL A 227 10.81 -4.30 -8.99
C VAL A 227 10.55 -3.69 -7.62
N GLY A 228 9.48 -4.11 -6.93
CA GLY A 228 9.16 -3.67 -5.57
C GLY A 228 10.32 -3.96 -4.62
N PHE A 229 10.83 -5.19 -4.63
CA PHE A 229 11.95 -5.59 -3.78
C PHE A 229 13.23 -4.80 -4.08
N ILE A 230 13.66 -4.76 -5.36
CA ILE A 230 14.88 -4.06 -5.76
C ILE A 230 14.77 -2.56 -5.44
N GLY A 231 13.65 -1.91 -5.78
CA GLY A 231 13.45 -0.48 -5.55
C GLY A 231 13.44 -0.12 -4.06
N MET A 232 12.82 -0.93 -3.21
CA MET A 232 12.81 -0.69 -1.77
C MET A 232 14.19 -0.94 -1.12
N VAL A 233 14.86 -2.03 -1.48
CA VAL A 233 16.21 -2.34 -0.96
C VAL A 233 17.21 -1.26 -1.37
N THR A 234 17.23 -0.89 -2.65
CA THR A 234 18.12 0.19 -3.13
C THR A 234 17.79 1.51 -2.45
N GLY A 235 16.51 1.79 -2.23
CA GLY A 235 16.06 3.01 -1.56
C GLY A 235 16.51 3.09 -0.10
N ILE A 236 16.41 2.01 0.66
CA ILE A 236 16.90 1.98 2.05
C ILE A 236 18.41 2.14 2.10
N ILE A 237 19.15 1.44 1.26
CA ILE A 237 20.61 1.54 1.22
C ILE A 237 21.03 2.97 0.85
N THR A 238 20.40 3.57 -0.16
CA THR A 238 20.70 4.95 -0.58
C THR A 238 20.35 5.95 0.51
N SER A 239 19.20 5.79 1.17
CA SER A 239 18.76 6.62 2.30
C SER A 239 19.76 6.59 3.45
N TYR A 240 20.31 5.42 3.76
CA TYR A 240 21.31 5.26 4.81
C TYR A 240 22.60 6.04 4.50
N TYR A 241 23.10 5.97 3.26
CA TYR A 241 24.32 6.69 2.87
C TYR A 241 24.15 8.20 2.70
N TRP A 242 22.95 8.65 2.32
CA TRP A 242 22.68 10.06 2.08
C TRP A 242 22.04 10.76 3.29
N GLU A 243 21.82 10.02 4.37
CA GLU A 243 21.18 10.54 5.60
C GLU A 243 19.81 11.21 5.30
N THR A 244 19.04 10.64 4.36
CA THR A 244 17.76 11.15 3.90
C THR A 244 16.60 10.30 4.42
N PRO A 245 15.37 10.84 4.51
CA PRO A 245 14.19 10.05 4.87
C PRO A 245 13.98 8.88 3.89
N ALA A 246 13.90 7.65 4.42
CA ALA A 246 13.81 6.43 3.61
C ALA A 246 12.60 6.44 2.66
N SER A 247 11.44 6.91 3.14
CA SER A 247 10.21 7.00 2.33
C SER A 247 10.37 7.91 1.11
N ALA A 248 10.98 9.08 1.28
CA ALA A 248 11.20 10.02 0.18
C ALA A 248 12.21 9.45 -0.83
N THR A 249 13.30 8.86 -0.35
CA THR A 249 14.34 8.27 -1.20
C THR A 249 13.80 7.10 -2.03
N ILE A 250 13.04 6.19 -1.41
CA ILE A 250 12.39 5.07 -2.11
C ILE A 250 11.43 5.60 -3.17
N THR A 251 10.63 6.62 -2.85
CA THR A 251 9.69 7.23 -3.81
C THR A 251 10.41 7.78 -5.04
N ILE A 252 11.50 8.56 -4.83
CA ILE A 252 12.29 9.13 -5.93
C ILE A 252 12.88 8.02 -6.81
N ILE A 253 13.37 6.93 -6.21
CA ILE A 253 13.92 5.79 -6.95
C ILE A 253 12.84 5.14 -7.81
N PHE A 254 11.65 4.87 -7.26
CA PHE A 254 10.55 4.30 -8.05
C PHE A 254 10.10 5.21 -9.18
N VAL A 255 9.99 6.52 -8.95
CA VAL A 255 9.67 7.50 -9.99
C VAL A 255 10.75 7.49 -11.07
N GLY A 256 12.03 7.46 -10.68
CA GLY A 256 13.16 7.36 -11.62
C GLY A 256 13.08 6.11 -12.49
N ILE A 257 12.87 4.94 -11.88
CA ILE A 257 12.69 3.66 -12.61
C ILE A 257 11.50 3.74 -13.57
N PHE A 258 10.36 4.28 -13.11
CA PHE A 258 9.16 4.44 -13.92
C PHE A 258 9.41 5.31 -15.14
N LEU A 259 10.09 6.45 -14.98
CA LEU A 259 10.43 7.35 -16.09
C LEU A 259 11.40 6.68 -17.09
N LEU A 260 12.42 5.99 -16.60
CA LEU A 260 13.38 5.26 -17.46
C LEU A 260 12.69 4.17 -18.29
N VAL A 261 11.80 3.38 -17.67
CA VAL A 261 11.04 2.33 -18.38
C VAL A 261 10.11 2.93 -19.43
N ASN A 262 9.43 4.04 -19.13
CA ASN A 262 8.58 4.71 -20.10
C ASN A 262 9.39 5.29 -21.28
N LEU A 263 10.51 5.95 -20.99
CA LEU A 263 11.40 6.50 -22.04
C LEU A 263 11.91 5.39 -22.96
N PHE A 264 12.39 4.28 -22.38
CA PHE A 264 12.84 3.13 -23.14
C PHE A 264 11.76 2.56 -24.08
N ASN A 265 10.51 2.44 -23.57
CA ASN A 265 9.40 1.94 -24.36
C ASN A 265 9.00 2.90 -25.50
N VAL A 266 9.11 4.22 -25.29
CA VAL A 266 8.84 5.23 -26.34
C VAL A 266 9.90 5.15 -27.43
N ILE A 267 11.19 5.04 -27.06
CA ILE A 267 12.31 4.92 -28.02
C ILE A 267 12.16 3.64 -28.85
N LYS A 268 11.88 2.51 -28.19
CA LYS A 268 11.69 1.23 -28.88
C LYS A 268 10.53 1.25 -29.87
N ARG A 269 9.41 1.91 -29.55
CA ARG A 269 8.27 2.06 -30.48
C ARG A 269 8.58 2.94 -31.69
N ARG A 270 9.52 3.87 -31.58
CA ARG A 270 9.95 4.72 -32.73
C ARG A 270 10.93 4.02 -33.64
N SER A 271 11.63 2.98 -33.17
CA SER A 271 12.60 2.21 -33.93
C SER A 271 12.04 0.93 -34.58
N SER A 272 10.78 0.58 -34.25
CA SER A 272 9.99 -0.49 -34.92
C SER A 272 8.98 0.09 -35.86
#